data_9dbf26dfe39423561165b61e88c48a91
#
_entry.id   9dbf26dfe39423561165b61e88c48a91
#
_cell.length_a   1.000
_cell.length_b   1.000
_cell.length_c   1.000
_cell.angle_alpha   90.00
_cell.angle_beta   90.00
_cell.angle_gamma   90.00
#
_symmetry.space_group_name_H-M   'P 1'
#
loop_
_entity.id
_entity.type
_entity.pdbx_description
1 polymer ?
#
loop_
_entity_poly.entity_id
_entity_poly.type
_entity_poly.pdbx_seq_one_letter_code
_entity_poly.pdbx_strand_id
1 'polypeptide(L)'
;MEISGLVSPETLFELDVEHPATGKPVGIKVMLRSAGSEEAMKVVRRQTDGILARQQKRKVMTAEAIEENEIDQAVSYVASWDWGENTYQGETPKADAATVKRILQKEPWLYSAIVNGARDIANFTKS
;
A
#
# COMPACT_ATOMS: atom_id res chain seq x y z
N MET A 1 -2.64 0.86 -32.46
CA MET A 1 -2.59 1.51 -31.13
C MET A 1 -1.17 1.44 -30.58
N GLU A 2 -0.68 2.55 -30.08
CA GLU A 2 0.60 2.58 -29.39
C GLU A 2 0.42 2.12 -27.94
N ILE A 3 1.15 1.08 -27.53
CA ILE A 3 0.97 0.45 -26.22
C ILE A 3 1.93 1.00 -25.17
N SER A 4 3.11 1.50 -25.59
CA SER A 4 4.07 2.06 -24.66
C SER A 4 3.47 3.29 -23.95
N GLY A 5 3.58 3.34 -22.64
CA GLY A 5 3.00 4.43 -21.85
C GLY A 5 1.50 4.34 -21.61
N LEU A 6 0.83 3.28 -22.07
CA LEU A 6 -0.59 3.07 -21.77
C LEU A 6 -0.83 2.92 -20.27
N VAL A 7 0.08 2.23 -19.60
CA VAL A 7 0.09 2.12 -18.14
C VAL A 7 1.28 2.92 -17.61
N SER A 8 1.04 3.82 -16.66
CA SER A 8 2.07 4.67 -16.05
C SER A 8 2.24 4.30 -14.58
N PRO A 9 3.11 3.31 -14.28
CA PRO A 9 3.25 2.82 -12.89
C PRO A 9 3.85 3.85 -11.92
N GLU A 10 4.47 4.91 -12.45
CA GLU A 10 5.05 5.97 -11.62
C GLU A 10 4.09 7.14 -11.37
N THR A 11 2.88 7.10 -11.94
CA THR A 11 1.83 8.09 -11.66
C THR A 11 1.14 7.71 -10.35
N LEU A 12 0.85 8.71 -9.53
CA LEU A 12 0.09 8.51 -8.29
C LEU A 12 -1.40 8.49 -8.57
N PHE A 13 -2.12 7.66 -7.82
CA PHE A 13 -3.58 7.57 -7.85
C PHE A 13 -4.14 8.08 -6.54
N GLU A 14 -5.11 9.01 -6.59
CA GLU A 14 -5.80 9.47 -5.40
C GLU A 14 -6.93 8.51 -5.04
N LEU A 15 -6.75 7.77 -3.94
CA LEU A 15 -7.78 6.90 -3.40
C LEU A 15 -8.65 7.71 -2.43
N ASP A 16 -9.94 7.77 -2.73
CA ASP A 16 -10.93 8.36 -1.82
C ASP A 16 -11.46 7.23 -0.93
N VAL A 17 -11.08 7.24 0.34
CA VAL A 17 -11.40 6.15 1.26
C VAL A 17 -12.89 6.14 1.57
N GLU A 18 -13.51 4.97 1.46
CA GLU A 18 -14.93 4.79 1.72
C GLU A 18 -15.18 4.09 3.04
N HIS A 19 -16.28 4.45 3.69
CA HIS A 19 -16.71 3.78 4.91
C HIS A 19 -17.00 2.31 4.59
N PRO A 20 -16.47 1.36 5.36
CA PRO A 20 -16.56 -0.07 5.01
C PRO A 20 -17.98 -0.64 5.04
N ALA A 21 -18.90 0.01 5.74
CA ALA A 21 -20.29 -0.45 5.80
C ALA A 21 -21.20 0.28 4.81
N THR A 22 -21.00 1.59 4.61
CA THR A 22 -21.92 2.41 3.82
C THR A 22 -21.42 2.71 2.40
N GLY A 23 -20.12 2.55 2.15
CA GLY A 23 -19.50 2.91 0.87
C GLY A 23 -19.40 4.41 0.61
N LYS A 24 -19.76 5.24 1.58
CA LYS A 24 -19.68 6.70 1.44
C LYS A 24 -18.28 7.21 1.77
N PRO A 25 -17.79 8.24 1.06
CA PRO A 25 -16.48 8.82 1.37
C PRO A 25 -16.43 9.32 2.82
N VAL A 26 -15.30 9.06 3.48
CA VAL A 26 -15.10 9.48 4.88
C VAL A 26 -14.25 10.76 4.99
N GLY A 27 -13.77 11.29 3.86
CA GLY A 27 -12.94 12.49 3.86
C GLY A 27 -11.45 12.22 4.03
N ILE A 28 -11.01 10.97 3.85
CA ILE A 28 -9.61 10.59 3.86
C ILE A 28 -9.19 10.30 2.42
N LYS A 29 -8.11 10.93 1.98
CA LYS A 29 -7.56 10.72 0.64
C LYS A 29 -6.14 10.18 0.77
N VAL A 30 -5.84 9.11 0.05
CA VAL A 30 -4.53 8.47 0.07
C VAL A 30 -3.95 8.53 -1.34
N MET A 31 -2.76 9.12 -1.46
CA MET A 31 -2.04 9.10 -2.73
C MET A 31 -1.29 7.79 -2.82
N LEU A 32 -1.69 6.94 -3.75
CA LEU A 32 -1.15 5.59 -3.93
C LEU A 32 -0.14 5.55 -5.05
N ARG A 33 0.95 4.80 -4.78
CA ARG A 33 1.85 4.31 -5.82
C ARG A 33 1.28 3.01 -6.37
N SER A 34 1.51 2.75 -7.64
CA SER A 34 1.19 1.44 -8.21
C SER A 34 2.04 0.34 -7.55
N ALA A 35 1.46 -0.85 -7.42
CA ALA A 35 2.23 -2.03 -7.00
C ALA A 35 3.38 -2.34 -7.97
N GLY A 36 3.30 -1.88 -9.23
CA GLY A 36 4.36 -2.00 -10.22
C GLY A 36 5.36 -0.83 -10.24
N SER A 37 5.21 0.16 -9.34
CA SER A 37 6.14 1.28 -9.26
C SER A 37 7.51 0.84 -8.76
N GLU A 38 8.55 1.62 -9.04
CA GLU A 38 9.91 1.31 -8.60
C GLU A 38 10.00 1.23 -7.07
N GLU A 39 9.36 2.14 -6.35
CA GLU A 39 9.34 2.12 -4.88
C GLU A 39 8.73 0.85 -4.33
N ALA A 40 7.59 0.42 -4.88
CA ALA A 40 6.93 -0.82 -4.45
C ALA A 40 7.79 -2.05 -4.80
N MET A 41 8.38 -2.08 -5.99
CA MET A 41 9.20 -3.20 -6.43
C MET A 41 10.49 -3.35 -5.63
N LYS A 42 11.06 -2.24 -5.13
CA LYS A 42 12.22 -2.30 -4.23
C LYS A 42 11.92 -3.11 -2.97
N VAL A 43 10.73 -2.93 -2.40
CA VAL A 43 10.32 -3.69 -1.21
C VAL A 43 10.21 -5.17 -1.54
N VAL A 44 9.58 -5.51 -2.66
CA VAL A 44 9.43 -6.90 -3.12
C VAL A 44 10.78 -7.56 -3.32
N ARG A 45 11.73 -6.88 -3.99
CA ARG A 45 13.08 -7.41 -4.21
C ARG A 45 13.81 -7.66 -2.90
N ARG A 46 13.74 -6.71 -1.97
CA ARG A 46 14.37 -6.86 -0.66
C ARG A 46 13.80 -8.03 0.11
N GLN A 47 12.48 -8.23 0.05
CA GLN A 47 11.82 -9.36 0.69
C GLN A 47 12.21 -10.68 0.05
N THR A 48 12.29 -10.73 -1.28
CA THR A 48 12.74 -11.92 -2.02
C THR A 48 14.16 -12.30 -1.64
N ASP A 49 15.05 -11.33 -1.56
CA ASP A 49 16.44 -11.57 -1.13
C ASP A 49 16.48 -12.13 0.30
N GLY A 50 15.65 -11.62 1.18
CA GLY A 50 15.53 -12.13 2.55
C GLY A 50 15.02 -13.56 2.60
N ILE A 51 14.04 -13.91 1.76
CA ILE A 51 13.52 -15.28 1.66
C ILE A 51 14.60 -16.24 1.16
N LEU A 52 15.33 -15.85 0.12
CA LEU A 52 16.42 -16.67 -0.42
C LEU A 52 17.52 -16.89 0.64
N ALA A 53 17.87 -15.85 1.40
CA ALA A 53 18.86 -15.99 2.48
C ALA A 53 18.39 -16.97 3.56
N ARG A 54 17.09 -16.94 3.90
CA ARG A 54 16.51 -17.89 4.87
C ARG A 54 16.52 -19.32 4.34
N GLN A 55 16.24 -19.52 3.06
CA GLN A 55 16.29 -20.84 2.43
C GLN A 55 17.69 -21.44 2.49
N GLN A 56 18.72 -20.61 2.23
CA GLN A 56 20.13 -21.05 2.33
C GLN A 56 20.48 -21.48 3.74
N LYS A 57 19.88 -20.85 4.75
CA LYS A 57 20.08 -21.19 6.17
C LYS A 57 19.11 -22.26 6.67
N ARG A 58 18.28 -22.82 5.79
CA ARG A 58 17.23 -23.79 6.11
C ARG A 58 16.23 -23.28 7.16
N LYS A 59 15.99 -21.97 7.18
CA LYS A 59 14.99 -21.35 8.06
C LYS A 59 13.66 -21.23 7.33
N VAL A 60 12.57 -21.61 8.00
CA VAL A 60 11.22 -21.52 7.44
C VAL A 60 10.65 -20.13 7.71
N MET A 61 9.92 -19.59 6.72
CA MET A 61 9.13 -18.37 6.93
C MET A 61 7.94 -18.67 7.85
N THR A 62 7.80 -17.91 8.92
CA THR A 62 6.63 -18.00 9.80
C THR A 62 5.45 -17.27 9.19
N ALA A 63 4.23 -17.63 9.61
CA ALA A 63 3.03 -16.90 9.20
C ALA A 63 3.12 -15.41 9.55
N GLU A 64 3.67 -15.10 10.72
CA GLU A 64 3.86 -13.73 11.18
C GLU A 64 4.80 -12.95 10.26
N ALA A 65 5.90 -13.57 9.81
CA ALA A 65 6.84 -12.94 8.89
C ALA A 65 6.19 -12.69 7.51
N ILE A 66 5.35 -13.60 7.04
CA ILE A 66 4.62 -13.44 5.80
C ILE A 66 3.64 -12.26 5.90
N GLU A 67 2.87 -12.19 6.98
CA GLU A 67 1.94 -11.08 7.23
C GLU A 67 2.67 -9.75 7.31
N GLU A 68 3.80 -9.70 8.00
CA GLU A 68 4.61 -8.49 8.10
C GLU A 68 5.12 -8.04 6.73
N ASN A 69 5.55 -8.97 5.89
CA ASN A 69 5.98 -8.67 4.54
C ASN A 69 4.84 -8.08 3.70
N GLU A 70 3.63 -8.59 3.84
CA GLU A 70 2.45 -8.07 3.14
C GLU A 70 2.11 -6.64 3.59
N ILE A 71 2.19 -6.38 4.90
CA ILE A 71 1.98 -5.04 5.44
C ILE A 71 3.06 -4.07 4.92
N ASP A 72 4.32 -4.48 4.90
CA ASP A 72 5.42 -3.65 4.40
C ASP A 72 5.24 -3.31 2.92
N GLN A 73 4.71 -4.24 2.12
CA GLN A 73 4.34 -3.96 0.73
C GLN A 73 3.26 -2.87 0.67
N ALA A 74 2.20 -3.01 1.47
CA ALA A 74 1.12 -2.02 1.50
C ALA A 74 1.61 -0.64 1.94
N VAL A 75 2.49 -0.58 2.92
CA VAL A 75 3.11 0.69 3.37
C VAL A 75 3.84 1.37 2.20
N SER A 76 4.52 0.61 1.34
CA SER A 76 5.23 1.15 0.18
C SER A 76 4.30 1.77 -0.86
N TYR A 77 3.02 1.39 -0.86
CA TYR A 77 2.03 1.95 -1.79
C TYR A 77 1.58 3.35 -1.38
N VAL A 78 1.74 3.72 -0.12
CA VAL A 78 1.28 5.03 0.38
C VAL A 78 2.38 6.06 0.17
N ALA A 79 2.15 6.98 -0.77
CA ALA A 79 3.07 8.11 -1.00
C ALA A 79 2.80 9.24 0.00
N SER A 80 1.53 9.53 0.23
CA SER A 80 1.07 10.52 1.21
C SER A 80 -0.41 10.27 1.49
N TRP A 81 -0.95 10.93 2.51
CA TRP A 81 -2.38 10.92 2.76
C TRP A 81 -2.84 12.21 3.40
N ASP A 82 -4.12 12.48 3.26
CA ASP A 82 -4.80 13.61 3.87
C ASP A 82 -6.03 13.08 4.60
N TRP A 83 -6.06 13.22 5.90
CA TRP A 83 -7.15 12.73 6.73
C TRP A 83 -8.28 13.75 6.90
N GLY A 84 -8.15 14.95 6.31
CA GLY A 84 -9.15 16.00 6.45
C GLY A 84 -9.33 16.38 7.91
N GLU A 85 -10.59 16.32 8.38
CA GLU A 85 -10.92 16.57 9.79
C GLU A 85 -10.91 15.31 10.65
N ASN A 86 -10.60 14.16 10.06
CA ASN A 86 -10.60 12.88 10.78
C ASN A 86 -9.35 12.74 11.63
N THR A 87 -9.48 11.99 12.70
CA THR A 87 -8.38 11.66 13.59
C THR A 87 -8.30 10.15 13.80
N TYR A 88 -7.13 9.71 14.26
CA TYR A 88 -6.92 8.33 14.68
C TYR A 88 -6.38 8.35 16.11
N GLN A 89 -7.17 7.82 17.04
CA GLN A 89 -6.84 7.83 18.47
C GLN A 89 -6.55 9.26 18.97
N GLY A 90 -7.31 10.25 18.49
CA GLY A 90 -7.22 11.63 18.90
C GLY A 90 -6.19 12.48 18.18
N GLU A 91 -5.45 11.91 17.24
CA GLU A 91 -4.38 12.60 16.50
C GLU A 91 -4.59 12.52 15.00
N THR A 92 -4.05 13.50 14.27
CA THR A 92 -3.98 13.43 12.81
C THR A 92 -2.70 12.67 12.43
N PRO A 93 -2.82 11.47 11.84
CA PRO A 93 -1.64 10.65 11.58
C PRO A 93 -0.78 11.20 10.44
N LYS A 94 0.53 11.15 10.63
CA LYS A 94 1.50 11.50 9.59
C LYS A 94 1.67 10.32 8.63
N ALA A 95 2.04 10.61 7.38
CA ALA A 95 2.26 9.61 6.35
C ALA A 95 3.69 9.05 6.37
N ASP A 96 4.26 8.86 7.55
CA ASP A 96 5.55 8.16 7.67
C ASP A 96 5.34 6.64 7.74
N ALA A 97 6.37 5.89 7.38
CA ALA A 97 6.27 4.44 7.25
C ALA A 97 5.84 3.77 8.57
N ALA A 98 6.36 4.20 9.70
CA ALA A 98 6.03 3.60 10.99
C ALA A 98 4.57 3.83 11.38
N THR A 99 4.06 5.05 11.16
CA THR A 99 2.68 5.40 11.47
C THR A 99 1.70 4.67 10.55
N VAL A 100 1.98 4.67 9.24
CA VAL A 100 1.16 3.95 8.26
C VAL A 100 1.11 2.46 8.60
N LYS A 101 2.26 1.85 8.89
CA LYS A 101 2.34 0.43 9.25
C LYS A 101 1.48 0.12 10.47
N ARG A 102 1.59 0.92 11.52
CA ARG A 102 0.82 0.73 12.75
C ARG A 102 -0.69 0.76 12.49
N ILE A 103 -1.15 1.72 11.69
CA ILE A 103 -2.57 1.87 11.38
C ILE A 103 -3.06 0.71 10.52
N LEU A 104 -2.31 0.33 9.48
CA LEU A 104 -2.70 -0.77 8.60
C LEU A 104 -2.75 -2.11 9.33
N GLN A 105 -1.90 -2.32 10.33
CA GLN A 105 -1.94 -3.52 11.16
C GLN A 105 -3.22 -3.61 11.98
N LYS A 106 -3.76 -2.47 12.40
CA LYS A 106 -4.95 -2.41 13.26
C LYS A 106 -6.25 -2.25 12.47
N GLU A 107 -6.18 -1.81 11.21
CA GLU A 107 -7.34 -1.50 10.38
C GLU A 107 -7.29 -2.30 9.07
N PRO A 108 -7.67 -3.60 9.11
CA PRO A 108 -7.61 -4.45 7.91
C PRO A 108 -8.44 -3.94 6.74
N TRP A 109 -9.55 -3.24 7.01
CA TRP A 109 -10.39 -2.67 5.96
C TRP A 109 -9.65 -1.58 5.18
N LEU A 110 -8.85 -0.76 5.86
CA LEU A 110 -8.04 0.28 5.22
C LEU A 110 -6.86 -0.35 4.46
N TYR A 111 -6.22 -1.35 5.05
CA TYR A 111 -5.20 -2.15 4.39
C TYR A 111 -5.73 -2.70 3.06
N SER A 112 -6.91 -3.33 3.06
CA SER A 112 -7.50 -3.90 1.86
C SER A 112 -7.79 -2.85 0.80
N ALA A 113 -8.32 -1.69 1.20
CA ALA A 113 -8.60 -0.59 0.27
C ALA A 113 -7.34 -0.10 -0.42
N ILE A 114 -6.24 0.06 0.33
CA ILE A 114 -4.95 0.50 -0.19
C ILE A 114 -4.37 -0.55 -1.15
N VAL A 115 -4.35 -1.82 -0.76
CA VAL A 115 -3.81 -2.90 -1.58
C VAL A 115 -4.60 -3.03 -2.89
N ASN A 116 -5.92 -3.03 -2.81
CA ASN A 116 -6.78 -3.15 -3.99
C ASN A 116 -6.57 -1.96 -4.94
N GLY A 117 -6.47 -0.75 -4.40
CA GLY A 117 -6.24 0.44 -5.22
C GLY A 117 -4.88 0.43 -5.91
N ALA A 118 -3.83 0.03 -5.19
CA ALA A 118 -2.46 -0.02 -5.73
C ALA A 118 -2.25 -1.11 -6.78
N ARG A 119 -3.01 -2.20 -6.68
CA ARG A 119 -2.92 -3.35 -7.60
C ARG A 119 -3.85 -3.24 -8.80
N ASP A 120 -4.77 -2.29 -8.78
CA ASP A 120 -5.69 -2.09 -9.91
C ASP A 120 -5.00 -1.27 -11.00
N ILE A 121 -4.63 -1.95 -12.08
CA ILE A 121 -3.91 -1.35 -13.21
C ILE A 121 -4.71 -0.18 -13.82
N ALA A 122 -6.04 -0.27 -13.82
CA ALA A 122 -6.90 0.78 -14.37
C ALA A 122 -6.66 2.15 -13.71
N ASN A 123 -6.27 2.17 -12.44
CA ASN A 123 -5.98 3.41 -11.71
C ASN A 123 -4.72 4.14 -12.20
N PHE A 124 -3.88 3.45 -12.98
CA PHE A 124 -2.60 3.97 -13.46
C PHE A 124 -2.52 3.97 -14.98
N THR A 125 -3.66 3.90 -15.64
CA THR A 125 -3.79 3.91 -17.10
C THR A 125 -4.02 5.35 -17.56
N LYS A 126 -3.37 5.75 -18.65
CA LYS A 126 -3.66 7.03 -19.29
C LYS A 126 -5.01 6.96 -19.99
N SER A 127 -5.83 7.92 -19.71
CA SER A 127 -7.13 8.10 -20.36
C SER A 127 -6.98 8.82 -21.71
#